data_c4dcfb0bb86388ec8c336748fc4bef56
#
_entry.id   c4dcfb0bb86388ec8c336748fc4bef56
#
_cell.length_a   1.000
_cell.length_b   1.000
_cell.length_c   1.000
_cell.angle_alpha   90.00
_cell.angle_beta   90.00
_cell.angle_gamma   90.00
#
_symmetry.space_group_name_H-M   'P 1'
#
loop_
_entity.id
_entity.type
_entity.pdbx_description
1 polymer ?
#
loop_
_entity_poly.entity_id
_entity_poly.type
_entity_poly.pdbx_seq_one_letter_code
_entity_poly.pdbx_strand_id
1 'polypeptide(L)'
;MSAEQAALVTLGTERPKAGRTLVCVPHAGGSAVAFHSWHRVFGPRGFTVRAVHWDRPDGSEGRSGIGCRAAALASAVRELPEPWILLGHSLGALIAAETLRLLEDSAGPLPERTVLCAAAPPGSRRTFPPDVLRASDEHMAAYVRRLGGTEESLLTDPEFGPRLLAGLRADLDLIERYTPDFTRPLTSPVSVYGAAADHDVPVESLEGWRELAPEARIRVFDGTHFFPHEDPAAVCRAVTADCARDDRDRARG
;
A
#
# COMPACT_ATOMS: atom_id res chain seq x y z
N MET A 1 -25.88 -6.44 -5.31
CA MET A 1 -24.63 -6.75 -4.60
C MET A 1 -23.95 -5.42 -4.34
N SER A 2 -23.83 -5.01 -3.06
CA SER A 2 -23.16 -3.76 -2.70
C SER A 2 -21.67 -3.90 -3.01
N ALA A 3 -21.12 -2.93 -3.76
CA ALA A 3 -19.69 -2.91 -4.06
C ALA A 3 -18.91 -2.50 -2.79
N GLU A 4 -17.71 -3.07 -2.61
CA GLU A 4 -16.78 -2.63 -1.57
C GLU A 4 -16.47 -1.13 -1.76
N GLN A 5 -16.56 -0.35 -0.69
CA GLN A 5 -16.30 1.08 -0.73
C GLN A 5 -15.00 1.40 0.00
N ALA A 6 -14.27 2.40 -0.49
CA ALA A 6 -13.08 2.93 0.16
C ALA A 6 -13.45 4.21 0.90
N ALA A 7 -13.25 4.23 2.22
CA ALA A 7 -13.35 5.43 3.04
C ALA A 7 -11.95 5.93 3.43
N LEU A 8 -11.73 7.24 3.37
CA LEU A 8 -10.46 7.85 3.77
C LEU A 8 -10.57 8.38 5.21
N VAL A 9 -9.98 7.66 6.14
CA VAL A 9 -9.95 8.02 7.57
C VAL A 9 -8.77 8.95 7.84
N THR A 10 -9.02 10.16 8.32
CA THR A 10 -7.96 11.08 8.73
C THR A 10 -7.36 10.64 10.05
N LEU A 11 -6.04 10.52 10.12
CA LEU A 11 -5.29 10.13 11.30
C LEU A 11 -4.73 11.37 12.00
N GLY A 12 -4.95 11.46 13.33
CA GLY A 12 -4.57 12.63 14.12
C GLY A 12 -5.54 13.80 13.99
N THR A 13 -5.34 14.83 14.81
CA THR A 13 -6.24 15.98 14.94
C THR A 13 -5.73 17.24 14.23
N GLU A 14 -4.44 17.32 13.96
CA GLU A 14 -3.83 18.50 13.36
C GLU A 14 -3.88 18.42 11.82
N ARG A 15 -4.52 19.43 11.23
CA ARG A 15 -4.47 19.66 9.79
C ARG A 15 -3.47 20.79 9.53
N PRO A 16 -2.35 20.54 8.83
CA PRO A 16 -1.49 21.63 8.36
C PRO A 16 -2.33 22.62 7.55
N LYS A 17 -2.16 23.93 7.78
CA LYS A 17 -2.93 24.99 7.09
C LYS A 17 -2.67 25.01 5.57
N ALA A 18 -1.53 24.51 5.14
CA ALA A 18 -1.17 24.29 3.74
C ALA A 18 -0.20 23.12 3.73
N GLY A 19 -0.50 22.06 3.01
CA GLY A 19 0.35 20.87 3.02
C GLY A 19 -0.18 19.80 2.07
N ARG A 20 0.57 18.72 1.99
CA ARG A 20 0.24 17.55 1.17
C ARG A 20 -0.67 16.58 1.93
N THR A 21 -1.58 15.93 1.22
CA THR A 21 -2.31 14.79 1.79
C THR A 21 -1.58 13.50 1.43
N LEU A 22 -1.24 12.68 2.43
CA LEU A 22 -0.71 11.34 2.25
C LEU A 22 -1.84 10.32 2.44
N VAL A 23 -2.20 9.63 1.36
CA VAL A 23 -3.19 8.54 1.37
C VAL A 23 -2.45 7.21 1.50
N CYS A 24 -2.71 6.46 2.57
CA CYS A 24 -2.04 5.20 2.89
C CYS A 24 -2.97 4.01 2.65
N VAL A 25 -2.53 3.04 1.85
CA VAL A 25 -3.26 1.80 1.55
C VAL A 25 -2.60 0.65 2.31
N PRO A 26 -3.33 -0.07 3.19
CA PRO A 26 -2.74 -1.07 4.06
C PRO A 26 -2.37 -2.37 3.31
N HIS A 27 -1.46 -3.13 3.93
CA HIS A 27 -1.06 -4.48 3.55
C HIS A 27 -2.20 -5.50 3.73
N ALA A 28 -2.00 -6.73 3.26
CA ALA A 28 -2.93 -7.85 3.44
C ALA A 28 -3.21 -8.11 4.94
N GLY A 29 -4.47 -8.26 5.30
CA GLY A 29 -4.92 -8.37 6.69
C GLY A 29 -4.82 -7.08 7.51
N GLY A 30 -4.25 -6.01 6.95
CA GLY A 30 -4.10 -4.72 7.60
C GLY A 30 -5.35 -3.83 7.51
N SER A 31 -5.33 -2.76 8.28
CA SER A 31 -6.38 -1.74 8.28
C SER A 31 -5.77 -0.34 8.42
N ALA A 32 -6.61 0.70 8.44
CA ALA A 32 -6.18 2.07 8.70
C ALA A 32 -5.38 2.23 10.00
N VAL A 33 -5.59 1.34 10.99
CA VAL A 33 -4.86 1.34 12.27
C VAL A 33 -3.35 1.14 12.09
N ALA A 34 -2.91 0.41 11.07
CA ALA A 34 -1.50 0.19 10.79
C ALA A 34 -0.71 1.51 10.64
N PHE A 35 -1.38 2.56 10.19
CA PHE A 35 -0.76 3.89 10.00
C PHE A 35 -1.04 4.88 11.14
N HIS A 36 -1.64 4.42 12.25
CA HIS A 36 -2.10 5.32 13.31
C HIS A 36 -1.00 6.27 13.82
N SER A 37 0.23 5.79 14.03
CA SER A 37 1.34 6.60 14.52
C SER A 37 1.93 7.57 13.47
N TRP A 38 1.61 7.39 12.20
CA TRP A 38 2.25 8.13 11.09
C TRP A 38 1.97 9.63 11.13
N HIS A 39 0.81 10.06 11.64
CA HIS A 39 0.51 11.48 11.79
C HIS A 39 1.53 12.23 12.66
N ARG A 40 2.15 11.53 13.65
CA ARG A 40 3.19 12.13 14.52
C ARG A 40 4.51 12.36 13.79
N VAL A 41 4.77 11.59 12.73
CA VAL A 41 6.00 11.64 11.94
C VAL A 41 5.84 12.53 10.72
N PHE A 42 4.74 12.41 10.01
CA PHE A 42 4.46 13.14 8.78
C PHE A 42 3.84 14.53 9.04
N GLY A 43 3.03 14.69 10.08
CA GLY A 43 2.37 15.95 10.42
C GLY A 43 3.34 17.12 10.57
N PRO A 44 4.44 17.02 11.35
CA PRO A 44 5.44 18.09 11.48
C PRO A 44 6.13 18.50 10.17
N ARG A 45 6.00 17.66 9.11
CA ARG A 45 6.52 17.94 7.77
C ARG A 45 5.46 18.44 6.78
N GLY A 46 4.31 18.83 7.29
CA GLY A 46 3.24 19.42 6.50
C GLY A 46 2.33 18.39 5.79
N PHE A 47 2.28 17.14 6.24
CA PHE A 47 1.37 16.14 5.67
C PHE A 47 0.14 15.94 6.55
N THR A 48 -1.03 15.88 5.92
CA THR A 48 -2.22 15.27 6.50
C THR A 48 -2.23 13.78 6.12
N VAL A 49 -2.18 12.90 7.12
CA VAL A 49 -2.21 11.45 6.85
C VAL A 49 -3.65 10.96 6.84
N ARG A 50 -4.02 10.29 5.75
CA ARG A 50 -5.29 9.57 5.62
C ARG A 50 -5.00 8.12 5.30
N ALA A 51 -5.69 7.21 5.97
CA ALA A 51 -5.57 5.78 5.69
C ALA A 51 -6.86 5.25 5.09
N VAL A 52 -6.72 4.33 4.15
CA VAL A 52 -7.87 3.67 3.52
C VAL A 52 -8.48 2.68 4.51
N HIS A 53 -9.78 2.80 4.71
CA HIS A 53 -10.62 1.82 5.36
C HIS A 53 -11.53 1.20 4.30
N TRP A 54 -11.51 -0.12 4.23
CA TRP A 54 -12.41 -0.86 3.36
C TRP A 54 -13.73 -1.14 4.08
N ASP A 55 -14.82 -0.52 3.61
CA ASP A 55 -16.14 -0.84 4.09
C ASP A 55 -16.61 -2.13 3.40
N ARG A 56 -16.70 -3.19 4.19
CA ARG A 56 -17.13 -4.51 3.74
C ARG A 56 -18.56 -4.74 4.25
N PRO A 57 -19.58 -4.57 3.41
CA PRO A 57 -20.93 -4.89 3.84
C PRO A 57 -21.04 -6.40 4.12
N ASP A 58 -21.56 -6.73 5.29
CA ASP A 58 -22.05 -8.05 5.69
C ASP A 58 -21.02 -9.21 5.70
N GLY A 59 -19.78 -8.98 6.14
CA GLY A 59 -18.83 -10.08 6.32
C GLY A 59 -18.53 -10.87 5.03
N SER A 60 -18.78 -10.27 3.85
CA SER A 60 -18.46 -10.87 2.55
C SER A 60 -16.95 -10.89 2.37
N GLU A 61 -16.30 -11.87 2.96
CA GLU A 61 -14.89 -12.13 2.79
C GLU A 61 -14.61 -12.41 1.30
N GLY A 62 -13.79 -11.53 0.69
CA GLY A 62 -12.97 -11.92 -0.46
C GLY A 62 -13.62 -11.98 -1.83
N ARG A 63 -14.67 -11.21 -2.17
CA ARG A 63 -15.24 -11.22 -3.54
C ARG A 63 -14.88 -10.01 -4.40
N SER A 64 -14.22 -8.99 -3.87
CA SER A 64 -13.71 -7.89 -4.67
C SER A 64 -12.24 -8.15 -5.05
N GLY A 65 -11.90 -8.07 -6.33
CA GLY A 65 -10.52 -8.14 -6.80
C GLY A 65 -9.74 -6.86 -6.52
N ILE A 66 -8.42 -6.90 -6.72
CA ILE A 66 -7.55 -5.69 -6.63
C ILE A 66 -8.10 -4.56 -7.50
N GLY A 67 -8.57 -4.86 -8.73
CA GLY A 67 -9.18 -3.87 -9.61
C GLY A 67 -10.45 -3.21 -9.03
N CYS A 68 -11.29 -3.95 -8.30
CA CYS A 68 -12.46 -3.38 -7.64
C CYS A 68 -12.07 -2.43 -6.50
N ARG A 69 -11.09 -2.82 -5.67
CA ARG A 69 -10.53 -1.94 -4.62
C ARG A 69 -9.87 -0.70 -5.20
N ALA A 70 -9.13 -0.85 -6.29
CA ALA A 70 -8.51 0.26 -7.00
C ALA A 70 -9.55 1.24 -7.56
N ALA A 71 -10.64 0.73 -8.15
CA ALA A 71 -11.74 1.57 -8.65
C ALA A 71 -12.47 2.31 -7.50
N ALA A 72 -12.71 1.64 -6.37
CA ALA A 72 -13.29 2.26 -5.18
C ALA A 72 -12.37 3.37 -4.63
N LEU A 73 -11.06 3.11 -4.57
CA LEU A 73 -10.09 4.10 -4.12
C LEU A 73 -9.97 5.26 -5.12
N ALA A 74 -9.93 5.00 -6.41
CA ALA A 74 -9.92 6.03 -7.45
C ALA A 74 -11.14 6.96 -7.34
N SER A 75 -12.30 6.42 -6.96
CA SER A 75 -13.49 7.24 -6.67
C SER A 75 -13.32 8.08 -5.41
N ALA A 76 -12.80 7.48 -4.32
CA ALA A 76 -12.65 8.14 -3.03
C ALA A 76 -11.64 9.30 -3.04
N VAL A 77 -10.62 9.25 -3.91
CA VAL A 77 -9.58 10.29 -4.00
C VAL A 77 -9.95 11.46 -4.91
N ARG A 78 -11.05 11.39 -5.66
CA ARG A 78 -11.43 12.44 -6.63
C ARG A 78 -11.64 13.82 -6.03
N GLU A 79 -12.06 13.89 -4.77
CA GLU A 79 -12.33 15.14 -4.07
C GLU A 79 -11.19 15.58 -3.15
N LEU A 80 -10.03 14.90 -3.25
CA LEU A 80 -8.89 15.29 -2.43
C LEU A 80 -8.30 16.62 -2.93
N PRO A 81 -7.97 17.54 -2.02
CA PRO A 81 -7.24 18.74 -2.39
C PRO A 81 -5.81 18.36 -2.82
N GLU A 82 -5.34 18.98 -3.89
CA GLU A 82 -3.95 18.88 -4.32
C GLU A 82 -3.04 19.79 -3.46
N PRO A 83 -1.79 19.46 -3.28
CA PRO A 83 -1.12 18.21 -3.73
C PRO A 83 -1.40 17.03 -2.78
N TRP A 84 -1.47 15.82 -3.33
CA TRP A 84 -1.62 14.60 -2.55
C TRP A 84 -0.70 13.47 -3.06
N ILE A 85 -0.41 12.51 -2.20
CA ILE A 85 0.48 11.38 -2.45
C ILE A 85 -0.28 10.10 -2.15
N LEU A 86 -0.12 9.08 -3.00
CA LEU A 86 -0.64 7.75 -2.78
C LEU A 86 0.49 6.83 -2.31
N LEU A 87 0.35 6.21 -1.16
CA LEU A 87 1.30 5.24 -0.64
C LEU A 87 0.60 3.92 -0.35
N GLY A 88 1.11 2.84 -0.93
CA GLY A 88 0.64 1.49 -0.65
C GLY A 88 1.72 0.62 -0.04
N HIS A 89 1.34 -0.27 0.89
CA HIS A 89 2.23 -1.27 1.46
C HIS A 89 1.78 -2.69 1.07
N SER A 90 2.66 -3.49 0.48
CA SER A 90 2.42 -4.89 0.08
C SER A 90 1.20 -5.00 -0.86
N LEU A 91 0.13 -5.71 -0.49
CA LEU A 91 -1.15 -5.69 -1.23
C LEU A 91 -1.60 -4.27 -1.55
N GLY A 92 -1.45 -3.35 -0.59
CA GLY A 92 -1.79 -1.94 -0.78
C GLY A 92 -0.98 -1.27 -1.89
N ALA A 93 0.26 -1.71 -2.15
CA ALA A 93 1.07 -1.20 -3.25
C ALA A 93 0.52 -1.65 -4.61
N LEU A 94 0.04 -2.88 -4.73
CA LEU A 94 -0.62 -3.36 -5.95
C LEU A 94 -1.93 -2.60 -6.21
N ILE A 95 -2.72 -2.37 -5.15
CA ILE A 95 -3.94 -1.55 -5.23
C ILE A 95 -3.61 -0.11 -5.64
N ALA A 96 -2.55 0.48 -5.08
CA ALA A 96 -2.12 1.84 -5.39
C ALA A 96 -1.65 1.98 -6.85
N ALA A 97 -0.90 1.01 -7.36
CA ALA A 97 -0.45 0.99 -8.76
C ALA A 97 -1.64 0.89 -9.73
N GLU A 98 -2.59 -0.02 -9.44
CA GLU A 98 -3.82 -0.17 -10.23
C GLU A 98 -4.72 1.07 -10.13
N THR A 99 -4.80 1.71 -8.96
CA THR A 99 -5.51 2.99 -8.78
C THR A 99 -4.91 4.08 -9.65
N LEU A 100 -3.56 4.20 -9.66
CA LEU A 100 -2.86 5.17 -10.50
C LEU A 100 -3.18 4.95 -11.98
N ARG A 101 -3.12 3.70 -12.44
CA ARG A 101 -3.49 3.34 -13.82
C ARG A 101 -4.90 3.80 -14.17
N LEU A 102 -5.88 3.53 -13.30
CA LEU A 102 -7.27 3.94 -13.53
C LEU A 102 -7.45 5.48 -13.54
N LEU A 103 -6.72 6.19 -12.70
CA LEU A 103 -6.73 7.66 -12.68
C LEU A 103 -6.13 8.24 -13.95
N GLU A 104 -5.01 7.70 -14.44
CA GLU A 104 -4.39 8.12 -15.71
C GLU A 104 -5.32 7.85 -16.90
N ASP A 105 -6.03 6.70 -16.91
CA ASP A 105 -6.97 6.34 -17.99
C ASP A 105 -8.22 7.23 -18.00
N SER A 106 -8.67 7.68 -16.83
CA SER A 106 -9.90 8.48 -16.68
C SER A 106 -9.68 9.99 -16.68
N ALA A 107 -8.45 10.47 -16.90
CA ALA A 107 -8.06 11.87 -16.73
C ALA A 107 -8.53 12.46 -15.37
N GLY A 108 -8.50 11.64 -14.33
CA GLY A 108 -8.82 12.03 -12.96
C GLY A 108 -7.70 12.85 -12.31
N PRO A 109 -7.92 13.36 -11.07
CA PRO A 109 -6.86 14.04 -10.33
C PRO A 109 -5.74 13.05 -10.02
N LEU A 110 -4.51 13.37 -10.44
CA LEU A 110 -3.36 12.49 -10.26
C LEU A 110 -2.64 12.79 -8.94
N PRO A 111 -2.11 11.77 -8.25
CA PRO A 111 -1.22 12.02 -7.14
C PRO A 111 0.07 12.70 -7.63
N GLU A 112 0.61 13.59 -6.82
CA GLU A 112 1.94 14.17 -7.07
C GLU A 112 3.01 13.08 -7.21
N ARG A 113 2.84 11.99 -6.45
CA ARG A 113 3.68 10.79 -6.48
C ARG A 113 2.92 9.58 -5.95
N THR A 114 3.19 8.43 -6.54
CA THR A 114 2.77 7.13 -5.98
C THR A 114 3.97 6.41 -5.39
N VAL A 115 3.84 5.93 -4.15
CA VAL A 115 4.90 5.23 -3.40
C VAL A 115 4.46 3.79 -3.17
N LEU A 116 5.22 2.85 -3.71
CA LEU A 116 4.95 1.41 -3.68
C LEU A 116 5.94 0.74 -2.73
N CYS A 117 5.49 0.34 -1.54
CA CYS A 117 6.34 -0.25 -0.51
C CYS A 117 6.17 -1.76 -0.45
N ALA A 118 7.28 -2.52 -0.40
CA ALA A 118 7.32 -3.96 -0.16
C ALA A 118 6.41 -4.75 -1.12
N ALA A 119 6.49 -4.48 -2.42
CA ALA A 119 5.75 -5.21 -3.44
C ALA A 119 6.60 -5.42 -4.70
N ALA A 120 6.62 -6.65 -5.20
CA ALA A 120 7.11 -6.94 -6.54
C ALA A 120 6.09 -6.45 -7.58
N PRO A 121 6.52 -6.15 -8.82
CA PRO A 121 5.60 -5.70 -9.86
C PRO A 121 4.56 -6.77 -10.17
N PRO A 122 3.34 -6.37 -10.58
CA PRO A 122 2.30 -7.30 -11.01
C PRO A 122 2.80 -8.23 -12.11
N GLY A 123 2.44 -9.52 -12.01
CA GLY A 123 2.91 -10.54 -12.97
C GLY A 123 4.25 -11.16 -12.62
N SER A 124 4.97 -10.64 -11.62
CA SER A 124 6.19 -11.28 -11.11
C SER A 124 5.88 -12.63 -10.46
N ARG A 125 6.92 -13.50 -10.42
CA ARG A 125 6.81 -14.75 -9.67
C ARG A 125 6.50 -14.45 -8.21
N ARG A 126 5.51 -15.14 -7.67
CA ARG A 126 5.07 -14.96 -6.28
C ARG A 126 6.17 -15.20 -5.28
N THR A 127 6.13 -14.42 -4.23
CA THR A 127 7.11 -14.44 -3.15
C THR A 127 6.59 -15.16 -1.90
N PHE A 128 5.26 -15.26 -1.70
CA PHE A 128 4.72 -16.06 -0.60
C PHE A 128 4.56 -17.55 -0.98
N PRO A 129 4.67 -18.49 -0.01
CA PRO A 129 4.59 -19.92 -0.29
C PRO A 129 3.27 -20.29 -0.97
N PRO A 130 3.29 -21.09 -2.06
CA PRO A 130 2.08 -21.40 -2.85
C PRO A 130 1.00 -22.15 -2.07
N ASP A 131 1.41 -22.84 -1.01
CA ASP A 131 0.54 -23.63 -0.14
C ASP A 131 -0.04 -22.85 1.04
N VAL A 132 0.45 -21.61 1.30
CA VAL A 132 0.02 -20.80 2.46
C VAL A 132 -1.48 -20.53 2.47
N LEU A 133 -2.09 -20.36 1.30
CA LEU A 133 -3.54 -20.15 1.17
C LEU A 133 -4.39 -21.34 1.62
N ARG A 134 -3.85 -22.56 1.45
CA ARG A 134 -4.52 -23.83 1.80
C ARG A 134 -4.00 -24.40 3.10
N ALA A 135 -3.04 -23.75 3.73
CA ALA A 135 -2.43 -24.18 4.97
C ALA A 135 -3.44 -24.11 6.14
N SER A 136 -3.17 -24.88 7.19
CA SER A 136 -3.90 -24.73 8.45
C SER A 136 -3.68 -23.35 9.06
N ASP A 137 -4.53 -22.95 9.99
CA ASP A 137 -4.38 -21.66 10.69
C ASP A 137 -3.06 -21.60 11.47
N GLU A 138 -2.56 -22.72 11.96
CA GLU A 138 -1.24 -22.80 12.61
C GLU A 138 -0.11 -22.46 11.63
N HIS A 139 -0.11 -23.01 10.43
CA HIS A 139 0.88 -22.69 9.39
C HIS A 139 0.74 -21.26 8.89
N MET A 140 -0.49 -20.75 8.74
CA MET A 140 -0.72 -19.36 8.42
C MET A 140 -0.20 -18.43 9.52
N ALA A 141 -0.43 -18.75 10.79
CA ALA A 141 0.12 -17.98 11.91
C ALA A 141 1.65 -18.02 11.93
N ALA A 142 2.27 -19.16 11.62
CA ALA A 142 3.73 -19.27 11.46
C ALA A 142 4.25 -18.40 10.33
N TYR A 143 3.53 -18.31 9.21
CA TYR A 143 3.85 -17.40 8.12
C TYR A 143 3.79 -15.93 8.57
N VAL A 144 2.72 -15.52 9.28
CA VAL A 144 2.57 -14.16 9.83
C VAL A 144 3.72 -13.80 10.78
N ARG A 145 4.10 -14.73 11.67
CA ARG A 145 5.24 -14.53 12.58
C ARG A 145 6.55 -14.29 11.82
N ARG A 146 6.77 -15.04 10.73
CA ARG A 146 7.97 -14.87 9.89
C ARG A 146 7.98 -13.52 9.18
N LEU A 147 6.84 -13.04 8.72
CA LEU A 147 6.72 -11.71 8.12
C LEU A 147 7.00 -10.58 9.11
N GLY A 148 6.67 -10.79 10.38
CA GLY A 148 6.70 -9.74 11.40
C GLY A 148 5.47 -8.83 11.36
N GLY A 149 5.50 -7.76 12.14
CA GLY A 149 4.46 -6.71 12.11
C GLY A 149 3.15 -7.03 12.84
N THR A 150 2.96 -8.25 13.34
CA THR A 150 1.77 -8.65 14.12
C THR A 150 2.18 -9.13 15.50
N GLU A 151 1.55 -8.56 16.54
CA GLU A 151 1.81 -8.98 17.92
C GLU A 151 1.30 -10.39 18.17
N GLU A 152 2.08 -11.18 18.91
CA GLU A 152 1.73 -12.58 19.25
C GLU A 152 0.41 -12.67 20.01
N SER A 153 0.11 -11.70 20.87
CA SER A 153 -1.15 -11.60 21.62
C SER A 153 -2.38 -11.57 20.71
N LEU A 154 -2.27 -10.93 19.53
CA LEU A 154 -3.36 -10.86 18.55
C LEU A 154 -3.52 -12.18 17.79
N LEU A 155 -2.42 -12.87 17.50
CA LEU A 155 -2.47 -14.17 16.82
C LEU A 155 -3.02 -15.29 17.70
N THR A 156 -2.78 -15.21 19.01
CA THR A 156 -3.20 -16.22 19.98
C THR A 156 -4.53 -15.93 20.65
N ASP A 157 -5.12 -14.75 20.40
CA ASP A 157 -6.44 -14.40 20.90
C ASP A 157 -7.51 -15.31 20.26
N PRO A 158 -8.37 -15.98 21.09
CA PRO A 158 -9.31 -16.98 20.60
C PRO A 158 -10.44 -16.41 19.73
N GLU A 159 -10.75 -15.12 19.85
CA GLU A 159 -11.78 -14.46 19.03
C GLU A 159 -11.17 -13.70 17.85
N PHE A 160 -10.08 -12.99 18.10
CA PHE A 160 -9.46 -12.12 17.10
C PHE A 160 -8.56 -12.89 16.14
N GLY A 161 -7.76 -13.84 16.64
CA GLY A 161 -6.78 -14.60 15.84
C GLY A 161 -7.40 -15.28 14.62
N PRO A 162 -8.47 -16.08 14.76
CA PRO A 162 -9.12 -16.72 13.62
C PRO A 162 -9.64 -15.72 12.57
N ARG A 163 -10.20 -14.59 13.01
CA ARG A 163 -10.67 -13.51 12.10
C ARG A 163 -9.52 -12.84 11.37
N LEU A 164 -8.42 -12.57 12.08
CA LEU A 164 -7.21 -12.01 11.47
C LEU A 164 -6.67 -12.93 10.38
N LEU A 165 -6.54 -14.24 10.67
CA LEU A 165 -6.03 -15.22 9.72
C LEU A 165 -6.97 -15.41 8.52
N ALA A 166 -8.28 -15.42 8.73
CA ALA A 166 -9.28 -15.49 7.66
C ALA A 166 -9.20 -14.26 6.74
N GLY A 167 -9.11 -13.05 7.32
CA GLY A 167 -8.95 -11.81 6.56
C GLY A 167 -7.65 -11.78 5.76
N LEU A 168 -6.54 -12.20 6.35
CA LEU A 168 -5.26 -12.31 5.66
C LEU A 168 -5.33 -13.30 4.51
N ARG A 169 -5.92 -14.48 4.72
CA ARG A 169 -6.10 -15.51 3.69
C ARG A 169 -6.90 -14.97 2.51
N ALA A 170 -7.98 -14.25 2.79
CA ALA A 170 -8.80 -13.62 1.76
C ALA A 170 -8.00 -12.58 0.94
N ASP A 171 -7.20 -11.76 1.62
CA ASP A 171 -6.38 -10.73 0.97
C ASP A 171 -5.20 -11.34 0.16
N LEU A 172 -4.58 -12.41 0.64
CA LEU A 172 -3.55 -13.14 -0.13
C LEU A 172 -4.16 -13.81 -1.38
N ASP A 173 -5.39 -14.31 -1.29
CA ASP A 173 -6.13 -14.85 -2.43
C ASP A 173 -6.43 -13.78 -3.51
N LEU A 174 -6.58 -12.52 -3.13
CA LEU A 174 -6.68 -11.42 -4.11
C LEU A 174 -5.37 -11.26 -4.90
N ILE A 175 -4.23 -11.34 -4.22
CA ILE A 175 -2.91 -11.27 -4.89
C ILE A 175 -2.74 -12.48 -5.83
N GLU A 176 -3.15 -13.66 -5.36
CA GLU A 176 -3.09 -14.91 -6.14
C GLU A 176 -3.85 -14.81 -7.46
N ARG A 177 -5.05 -14.26 -7.42
CA ARG A 177 -5.95 -14.17 -8.58
C ARG A 177 -5.75 -12.91 -9.40
N TYR A 178 -4.90 -11.99 -8.95
CA TYR A 178 -4.72 -10.74 -9.65
C TYR A 178 -4.05 -10.95 -11.01
N THR A 179 -4.76 -10.59 -12.05
CA THR A 179 -4.24 -10.52 -13.41
C THR A 179 -4.13 -9.04 -13.79
N PRO A 180 -2.93 -8.49 -13.84
CA PRO A 180 -2.72 -7.09 -14.16
C PRO A 180 -3.06 -6.82 -15.63
N ASP A 181 -3.61 -5.63 -15.89
CA ASP A 181 -3.87 -5.13 -17.24
C ASP A 181 -3.16 -3.79 -17.45
N PHE A 182 -1.84 -3.83 -17.45
CA PHE A 182 -1.01 -2.68 -17.77
C PHE A 182 -0.65 -2.68 -19.26
N THR A 183 -1.55 -2.19 -20.09
CA THR A 183 -1.37 -2.10 -21.54
C THR A 183 -0.40 -1.01 -21.95
N ARG A 184 -0.10 -0.05 -21.07
CA ARG A 184 0.85 1.03 -21.23
C ARG A 184 1.58 1.33 -19.93
N PRO A 185 2.81 1.85 -19.99
CA PRO A 185 3.52 2.30 -18.79
C PRO A 185 2.79 3.42 -18.06
N LEU A 186 2.96 3.45 -16.72
CA LEU A 186 2.56 4.57 -15.87
C LEU A 186 3.44 5.79 -16.18
N THR A 187 2.83 6.94 -16.33
CA THR A 187 3.51 8.21 -16.70
C THR A 187 3.71 9.14 -15.51
N SER A 188 2.90 8.99 -14.48
CA SER A 188 3.01 9.78 -13.24
C SER A 188 4.22 9.34 -12.40
N PRO A 189 4.77 10.23 -11.55
CA PRO A 189 5.93 9.91 -10.74
C PRO A 189 5.69 8.74 -9.78
N VAL A 190 6.53 7.71 -9.85
CA VAL A 190 6.50 6.53 -8.99
C VAL A 190 7.79 6.42 -8.17
N SER A 191 7.67 6.06 -6.89
CA SER A 191 8.76 5.56 -6.05
C SER A 191 8.49 4.12 -5.65
N VAL A 192 9.50 3.27 -5.71
CA VAL A 192 9.44 1.87 -5.29
C VAL A 192 10.40 1.68 -4.12
N TYR A 193 9.86 1.29 -2.98
CA TYR A 193 10.60 1.12 -1.74
C TYR A 193 10.57 -0.34 -1.31
N GLY A 194 11.75 -0.91 -1.09
CA GLY A 194 11.91 -2.26 -0.54
C GLY A 194 12.84 -2.27 0.65
N ALA A 195 13.08 -3.43 1.24
CA ALA A 195 13.97 -3.60 2.37
C ALA A 195 14.95 -4.75 2.17
N ALA A 196 16.16 -4.59 2.74
CA ALA A 196 17.26 -5.54 2.56
C ALA A 196 16.99 -6.92 3.19
N ALA A 197 16.18 -6.98 4.25
CA ALA A 197 15.80 -8.22 4.92
C ALA A 197 14.35 -8.65 4.63
N ASP A 198 13.73 -8.13 3.56
CA ASP A 198 12.44 -8.61 3.09
C ASP A 198 12.63 -9.92 2.31
N HIS A 199 12.23 -11.03 2.92
CA HIS A 199 12.35 -12.36 2.30
C HIS A 199 11.20 -12.68 1.33
N ASP A 200 10.11 -11.92 1.37
CA ASP A 200 8.95 -12.11 0.50
C ASP A 200 9.04 -11.25 -0.77
N VAL A 201 9.77 -10.12 -0.71
CA VAL A 201 10.01 -9.23 -1.86
C VAL A 201 11.51 -8.93 -1.96
N PRO A 202 12.29 -9.82 -2.60
CA PRO A 202 13.72 -9.62 -2.79
C PRO A 202 14.02 -8.30 -3.51
N VAL A 203 15.10 -7.63 -3.10
CA VAL A 203 15.50 -6.31 -3.65
C VAL A 203 15.63 -6.35 -5.18
N GLU A 204 16.12 -7.47 -5.73
CA GLU A 204 16.29 -7.66 -7.17
C GLU A 204 14.99 -7.61 -7.95
N SER A 205 13.87 -7.98 -7.30
CA SER A 205 12.54 -7.94 -7.93
C SER A 205 12.02 -6.52 -8.15
N LEU A 206 12.54 -5.53 -7.40
CA LEU A 206 12.07 -4.15 -7.48
C LEU A 206 12.38 -3.51 -8.83
N GLU A 207 13.47 -3.90 -9.48
CA GLU A 207 13.84 -3.37 -10.81
C GLU A 207 12.78 -3.67 -11.87
N GLY A 208 12.03 -4.77 -11.73
CA GLY A 208 10.94 -5.10 -12.64
C GLY A 208 9.82 -4.05 -12.69
N TRP A 209 9.70 -3.18 -11.69
CA TRP A 209 8.76 -2.06 -11.74
C TRP A 209 9.07 -1.06 -12.86
N ARG A 210 10.32 -1.00 -13.38
CA ARG A 210 10.68 -0.13 -14.51
C ARG A 210 10.03 -0.53 -15.83
N GLU A 211 9.55 -1.77 -15.93
CA GLU A 211 8.75 -2.19 -17.08
C GLU A 211 7.39 -1.48 -17.12
N LEU A 212 6.83 -1.21 -15.93
CA LEU A 212 5.54 -0.56 -15.75
C LEU A 212 5.65 0.94 -15.47
N ALA A 213 6.74 1.39 -14.89
CA ALA A 213 7.02 2.78 -14.55
C ALA A 213 8.51 3.08 -14.85
N PRO A 214 8.87 3.40 -16.10
CA PRO A 214 10.28 3.53 -16.53
C PRO A 214 11.10 4.52 -15.71
N GLU A 215 10.47 5.59 -15.23
CA GLU A 215 11.10 6.64 -14.43
C GLU A 215 10.99 6.39 -12.90
N ALA A 216 10.64 5.15 -12.49
CA ALA A 216 10.50 4.82 -11.08
C ALA A 216 11.81 5.03 -10.30
N ARG A 217 11.72 5.68 -9.15
CA ARG A 217 12.83 5.83 -8.20
C ARG A 217 12.81 4.66 -7.23
N ILE A 218 13.85 3.85 -7.24
CA ILE A 218 13.98 2.68 -6.36
C ILE A 218 14.84 3.03 -5.17
N ARG A 219 14.38 2.64 -3.96
CA ARG A 219 15.11 2.78 -2.70
C ARG A 219 15.04 1.49 -1.89
N VAL A 220 16.14 1.15 -1.28
CA VAL A 220 16.24 0.02 -0.34
C VAL A 220 16.47 0.57 1.06
N PHE A 221 15.68 0.09 2.00
CA PHE A 221 15.75 0.42 3.43
C PHE A 221 16.35 -0.75 4.21
N ASP A 222 16.83 -0.47 5.40
CA ASP A 222 17.04 -1.52 6.40
C ASP A 222 15.67 -1.99 6.89
N GLY A 223 15.59 -3.25 7.36
CA GLY A 223 14.35 -3.81 7.91
C GLY A 223 13.75 -4.96 7.12
N THR A 224 12.60 -5.41 7.55
CA THR A 224 11.85 -6.55 7.00
C THR A 224 10.78 -6.11 6.01
N HIS A 225 9.85 -7.02 5.66
CA HIS A 225 8.65 -6.70 4.88
C HIS A 225 7.84 -5.53 5.50
N PHE A 226 7.94 -5.33 6.81
CA PHE A 226 7.25 -4.28 7.56
C PHE A 226 8.10 -3.03 7.81
N PHE A 227 9.20 -2.84 7.09
CA PHE A 227 10.07 -1.66 7.21
C PHE A 227 9.32 -0.31 7.24
N PRO A 228 8.16 -0.12 6.54
CA PRO A 228 7.48 1.16 6.61
C PRO A 228 6.90 1.45 7.99
N HIS A 229 6.60 0.40 8.76
CA HIS A 229 6.08 0.49 10.12
C HIS A 229 7.18 0.38 11.18
N GLU A 230 8.31 -0.23 10.86
CA GLU A 230 9.51 -0.33 11.71
C GLU A 230 10.22 1.02 11.83
N ASP A 231 10.41 1.74 10.70
CA ASP A 231 10.95 3.10 10.67
C ASP A 231 10.13 4.03 9.76
N PRO A 232 8.94 4.49 10.21
CA PRO A 232 8.14 5.44 9.45
C PRO A 232 8.84 6.79 9.26
N ALA A 233 9.85 7.11 10.09
CA ALA A 233 10.63 8.34 9.94
C ALA A 233 11.58 8.27 8.74
N ALA A 234 12.20 7.13 8.45
CA ALA A 234 13.00 6.92 7.25
C ALA A 234 12.12 7.03 5.98
N VAL A 235 10.95 6.39 5.99
CA VAL A 235 9.98 6.50 4.88
C VAL A 235 9.56 7.96 4.67
N CYS A 236 9.24 8.68 5.75
CA CYS A 236 8.86 10.09 5.68
C CYS A 236 9.98 10.96 5.07
N ARG A 237 11.23 10.74 5.45
CA ARG A 237 12.38 11.44 4.87
C ARG A 237 12.50 11.16 3.37
N ALA A 238 12.34 9.91 2.96
CA ALA A 238 12.42 9.51 1.55
C ALA A 238 11.30 10.13 0.71
N VAL A 239 10.05 10.04 1.17
CA VAL A 239 8.88 10.65 0.51
C VAL A 239 9.07 12.16 0.37
N THR A 240 9.48 12.84 1.45
CA THR A 240 9.73 14.29 1.42
C THR A 240 10.83 14.66 0.41
N ALA A 241 11.91 13.87 0.36
CA ALA A 241 13.02 14.12 -0.57
C ALA A 241 12.62 13.89 -2.03
N ASP A 242 11.80 12.87 -2.29
CA ASP A 242 11.30 12.59 -3.64
C ASP A 242 10.36 13.69 -4.14
N CYS A 243 9.42 14.16 -3.32
CA CYS A 243 8.55 15.30 -3.66
C CYS A 243 9.34 16.59 -3.89
N ALA A 244 10.31 16.91 -3.03
CA ALA A 244 11.15 18.09 -3.20
C ALA A 244 12.01 18.07 -4.48
N ARG A 245 12.34 16.87 -4.99
CA ARG A 245 13.01 16.72 -6.28
C ARG A 245 12.04 17.00 -7.43
N ASP A 246 10.82 16.47 -7.36
CA ASP A 246 9.80 16.73 -8.38
C ASP A 246 9.44 18.21 -8.48
N ASP A 247 9.34 18.91 -7.32
CA ASP A 247 9.13 20.36 -7.30
C ASP A 247 10.23 21.13 -8.04
N ARG A 248 11.49 20.72 -7.86
CA ARG A 248 12.64 21.33 -8.55
C ARG A 248 12.64 21.04 -10.05
N ASP A 249 12.26 19.82 -10.44
CA ASP A 249 12.23 19.40 -11.84
C ASP A 249 11.12 20.16 -12.58
N ARG A 250 9.93 20.31 -11.97
CA ARG A 250 8.83 21.16 -12.48
C ARG A 250 9.17 22.64 -12.60
N ALA A 251 9.99 23.17 -11.70
CA ALA A 251 10.38 24.59 -11.73
C ALA A 251 11.44 24.92 -12.81
N ARG A 252 12.04 23.90 -13.43
CA ARG A 252 13.08 24.05 -14.46
C ARG A 252 12.62 23.79 -15.90
N GLY A 253 11.46 23.14 -16.07
CA GLY A 253 10.80 22.85 -17.33
C GLY A 253 9.76 23.89 -17.68
#